data_12980934153bf4390002ea763a317698
#
_entry.id   12980934153bf4390002ea763a317698
#
_cell.length_a   1.000
_cell.length_b   1.000
_cell.length_c   1.000
_cell.angle_alpha   90.00
_cell.angle_beta   90.00
_cell.angle_gamma   90.00
#
_symmetry.space_group_name_H-M   'P 1'
#
loop_
_entity.id
_entity.type
_entity.pdbx_description
1 polymer ?
#
loop_
_entity_poly.entity_id
_entity_poly.type
_entity_poly.pdbx_seq_one_letter_code
_entity_poly.pdbx_strand_id
1 'polypeptide(L)'
;ESHQSHSSKALYCHRVQLQLIFYLAQSLFKFSQYDCISLIKSDSMSNSSKRLIWIDLEMTGLDTFNDSILEIATVVTDADLEIVAEGPNLAIYHDDERLDQMDDWNKRTHSRSGLLDRVRSSSLSIRDAEDQTLEFLKKLTNKKEAPLCGNSICQDRRFLARLMPDLEDHFQYRNLDVTSIKITAQLWAPDISRSFVKNSNHLARDDIYDSIYELRHYRNHFLKIELD
;
A
#
# COMPACT_ATOMS: atom_id res chain seq x y z
N GLU A 1 6.85 42.60 65.72
CA GLU A 1 6.15 43.00 64.46
C GLU A 1 7.01 42.87 63.15
N SER A 2 8.25 42.33 63.23
CA SER A 2 9.13 42.30 62.07
C SER A 2 9.26 40.94 61.33
N HIS A 3 8.59 39.87 61.76
CA HIS A 3 8.71 38.52 61.20
C HIS A 3 7.60 38.17 60.17
N GLN A 4 6.53 38.89 60.03
CA GLN A 4 5.43 38.61 59.10
C GLN A 4 5.62 39.20 57.67
N SER A 5 6.45 40.23 57.51
CA SER A 5 6.64 40.92 56.22
C SER A 5 7.56 40.15 55.23
N HIS A 6 8.45 39.29 55.70
CA HIS A 6 9.39 38.56 54.80
C HIS A 6 8.76 37.32 54.15
N SER A 7 7.84 36.66 54.83
CA SER A 7 7.15 35.46 54.28
C SER A 7 6.23 35.80 53.11
N SER A 8 5.54 36.95 53.14
CA SER A 8 4.62 37.37 52.11
C SER A 8 5.33 37.77 50.76
N LYS A 9 6.50 38.39 50.87
CA LYS A 9 7.31 38.76 49.69
C LYS A 9 7.92 37.57 49.00
N ALA A 10 8.37 36.57 49.73
CA ALA A 10 8.94 35.33 49.18
C ALA A 10 7.87 34.50 48.41
N LEU A 11 6.66 34.40 48.94
CA LEU A 11 5.53 33.73 48.32
C LEU A 11 5.05 34.47 47.03
N TYR A 12 5.10 35.79 47.03
CA TYR A 12 4.75 36.60 45.84
C TYR A 12 5.79 36.42 44.71
N CYS A 13 7.09 36.42 45.06
CA CYS A 13 8.14 36.20 44.08
C CYS A 13 8.07 34.79 43.46
N HIS A 14 7.79 33.77 44.25
CA HIS A 14 7.64 32.40 43.74
C HIS A 14 6.44 32.22 42.82
N ARG A 15 5.33 32.92 43.09
CA ARG A 15 4.12 32.89 42.29
C ARG A 15 4.30 33.58 40.93
N VAL A 16 5.03 34.70 40.88
CA VAL A 16 5.38 35.42 39.65
C VAL A 16 6.34 34.61 38.80
N GLN A 17 7.35 33.94 39.42
CA GLN A 17 8.26 33.06 38.67
C GLN A 17 7.54 31.86 38.07
N LEU A 18 6.62 31.21 38.75
CA LEU A 18 5.82 30.10 38.20
C LEU A 18 4.90 30.55 37.04
N GLN A 19 4.31 31.75 37.15
CA GLN A 19 3.51 32.31 36.02
C GLN A 19 4.36 32.62 34.80
N LEU A 20 5.58 33.16 34.97
CA LEU A 20 6.49 33.43 33.89
C LEU A 20 6.94 32.13 33.17
N ILE A 21 7.26 31.09 33.94
CA ILE A 21 7.64 29.78 33.40
C ILE A 21 6.49 29.14 32.64
N PHE A 22 5.25 29.27 33.18
CA PHE A 22 4.07 28.75 32.49
C PHE A 22 3.77 29.50 31.19
N TYR A 23 3.96 30.83 31.18
CA TYR A 23 3.79 31.67 29.97
C TYR A 23 4.87 31.39 28.91
N LEU A 24 6.12 31.20 29.33
CA LEU A 24 7.23 30.80 28.43
C LEU A 24 7.03 29.38 27.88
N ALA A 25 6.55 28.45 28.70
CA ALA A 25 6.24 27.10 28.25
C ALA A 25 5.09 27.07 27.22
N GLN A 26 4.04 27.85 27.43
CA GLN A 26 2.96 28.01 26.45
C GLN A 26 3.41 28.70 25.17
N SER A 27 4.32 29.67 25.25
CA SER A 27 4.88 30.34 24.09
C SER A 27 5.77 29.42 23.27
N LEU A 28 6.62 28.59 23.92
CA LEU A 28 7.47 27.59 23.26
C LEU A 28 6.62 26.46 22.66
N PHE A 29 5.53 26.05 23.30
CA PHE A 29 4.62 25.04 22.78
C PHE A 29 3.87 25.55 21.54
N LYS A 30 3.42 26.81 21.52
CA LYS A 30 2.83 27.44 20.33
C LYS A 30 3.85 27.59 19.20
N PHE A 31 5.09 27.94 19.49
CA PHE A 31 6.13 28.07 18.45
C PHE A 31 6.43 26.72 17.79
N SER A 32 6.54 25.65 18.60
CA SER A 32 6.72 24.27 18.07
C SER A 32 5.54 23.79 17.21
N GLN A 33 4.31 24.19 17.54
CA GLN A 33 3.13 23.82 16.77
C GLN A 33 3.04 24.58 15.44
N TYR A 34 3.42 25.85 15.39
CA TYR A 34 3.43 26.64 14.16
C TYR A 34 4.56 26.23 13.20
N ASP A 35 5.74 25.88 13.71
CA ASP A 35 6.84 25.38 12.88
C ASP A 35 6.57 23.99 12.29
N CYS A 36 5.92 23.08 13.02
CA CYS A 36 5.45 21.80 12.48
C CYS A 36 4.39 22.00 11.39
N ILE A 37 3.44 22.92 11.58
CA ILE A 37 2.38 23.17 10.59
C ILE A 37 2.94 23.86 9.33
N SER A 38 3.94 24.75 9.46
CA SER A 38 4.58 25.38 8.30
C SER A 38 5.47 24.42 7.51
N LEU A 39 6.14 23.46 8.17
CA LEU A 39 6.90 22.39 7.52
C LEU A 39 5.97 21.37 6.82
N ILE A 40 4.77 21.13 7.36
CA ILE A 40 3.76 20.26 6.71
C ILE A 40 3.11 20.96 5.51
N LYS A 41 2.99 22.31 5.52
CA LYS A 41 2.42 23.09 4.40
C LYS A 41 3.36 23.27 3.21
N SER A 42 4.67 23.03 3.33
CA SER A 42 5.62 23.14 2.21
C SER A 42 5.69 21.89 1.33
N ASP A 43 5.09 20.77 1.74
CA ASP A 43 5.05 19.50 0.99
C ASP A 43 3.65 19.19 0.38
N SER A 44 2.81 20.19 0.19
CA SER A 44 1.62 20.05 -0.65
C SER A 44 1.97 20.08 -2.15
N MET A 45 2.86 19.20 -2.59
CA MET A 45 2.75 18.65 -3.93
C MET A 45 1.38 17.99 -4.00
N SER A 46 0.55 18.42 -4.94
CA SER A 46 -0.82 17.93 -5.09
C SER A 46 -0.83 16.40 -4.98
N ASN A 47 -1.75 15.83 -4.22
CA ASN A 47 -1.91 14.36 -4.07
C ASN A 47 -1.96 13.64 -5.43
N SER A 48 -2.37 14.35 -6.48
CA SER A 48 -2.39 13.89 -7.87
C SER A 48 -1.01 13.57 -8.47
N SER A 49 0.11 14.02 -7.86
CA SER A 49 1.47 13.71 -8.35
C SER A 49 2.01 12.38 -7.78
N LYS A 50 1.53 11.92 -6.62
CA LYS A 50 1.95 10.66 -6.02
C LYS A 50 1.33 9.48 -6.76
N ARG A 51 2.11 8.45 -7.01
CA ARG A 51 1.68 7.22 -7.70
C ARG A 51 1.65 6.05 -6.74
N LEU A 52 0.67 5.17 -6.95
CA LEU A 52 0.54 3.87 -6.30
C LEU A 52 0.60 2.80 -7.40
N ILE A 53 1.50 1.83 -7.26
CA ILE A 53 1.65 0.75 -8.24
C ILE A 53 0.96 -0.50 -7.68
N TRP A 54 -0.10 -0.92 -8.35
CA TRP A 54 -0.88 -2.10 -8.03
C TRP A 54 -0.41 -3.26 -8.88
N ILE A 55 -0.07 -4.36 -8.23
CA ILE A 55 0.28 -5.62 -8.88
C ILE A 55 -0.53 -6.74 -8.22
N ASP A 56 -0.90 -7.70 -9.04
CA ASP A 56 -1.43 -8.98 -8.62
C ASP A 56 -0.80 -10.07 -9.46
N LEU A 57 -0.50 -11.20 -8.83
CA LEU A 57 0.11 -12.36 -9.44
C LEU A 57 -0.80 -13.57 -9.32
N GLU A 58 -0.94 -14.33 -10.41
CA GLU A 58 -1.42 -15.70 -10.33
C GLU A 58 -0.21 -16.64 -10.35
N MET A 59 -0.20 -17.64 -9.47
CA MET A 59 0.93 -18.52 -9.27
C MET A 59 0.52 -19.99 -9.34
N THR A 60 1.52 -20.87 -9.50
CA THR A 60 1.30 -22.33 -9.46
C THR A 60 0.93 -22.83 -8.06
N GLY A 61 1.21 -22.04 -7.03
CA GLY A 61 0.95 -22.28 -5.61
C GLY A 61 1.56 -21.17 -4.76
N LEU A 62 1.59 -21.34 -3.44
CA LEU A 62 2.03 -20.31 -2.50
C LEU A 62 3.44 -20.55 -1.92
N ASP A 63 4.11 -21.60 -2.34
CA ASP A 63 5.51 -21.86 -1.94
C ASP A 63 6.47 -20.95 -2.72
N THR A 64 6.91 -19.90 -2.07
CA THR A 64 7.80 -18.91 -2.69
C THR A 64 9.18 -19.45 -3.11
N PHE A 65 9.55 -20.67 -2.76
CA PHE A 65 10.81 -21.32 -3.19
C PHE A 65 10.61 -22.20 -4.42
N ASN A 66 9.49 -22.89 -4.51
CA ASN A 66 9.27 -23.92 -5.53
C ASN A 66 8.24 -23.49 -6.59
N ASP A 67 7.25 -22.67 -6.24
CA ASP A 67 6.20 -22.25 -7.16
C ASP A 67 6.66 -21.13 -8.10
N SER A 68 5.89 -20.90 -9.16
CA SER A 68 6.20 -19.96 -10.22
C SER A 68 5.03 -19.03 -10.52
N ILE A 69 5.33 -17.91 -11.19
CA ILE A 69 4.33 -16.91 -11.63
C ILE A 69 3.74 -17.41 -12.96
N LEU A 70 2.41 -17.47 -13.02
CA LEU A 70 1.62 -17.79 -14.22
C LEU A 70 1.14 -16.53 -14.95
N GLU A 71 0.78 -15.49 -14.20
CA GLU A 71 0.29 -14.22 -14.71
C GLU A 71 0.76 -13.08 -13.84
N ILE A 72 1.02 -11.94 -14.44
CA ILE A 72 1.23 -10.65 -13.77
C ILE A 72 0.32 -9.59 -14.40
N ALA A 73 -0.41 -8.87 -13.57
CA ALA A 73 -1.16 -7.68 -13.97
C ALA A 73 -0.65 -6.44 -13.23
N THR A 74 -0.78 -5.27 -13.86
CA THR A 74 -0.30 -4.01 -13.30
C THR A 74 -1.29 -2.89 -13.60
N VAL A 75 -1.58 -2.06 -12.58
CA VAL A 75 -2.33 -0.81 -12.70
C VAL A 75 -1.62 0.27 -11.91
N VAL A 76 -1.66 1.51 -12.36
CA VAL A 76 -1.13 2.67 -11.62
C VAL A 76 -2.28 3.62 -11.31
N THR A 77 -2.40 4.00 -10.04
CA THR A 77 -3.33 5.05 -9.60
C THR A 77 -2.57 6.26 -9.06
N ASP A 78 -3.27 7.36 -8.91
CA ASP A 78 -2.82 8.44 -8.03
C ASP A 78 -3.13 8.13 -6.55
N ALA A 79 -2.86 9.08 -5.65
CA ALA A 79 -3.13 8.91 -4.22
C ALA A 79 -4.63 8.99 -3.87
N ASP A 80 -5.47 9.47 -4.78
CA ASP A 80 -6.93 9.50 -4.62
C ASP A 80 -7.58 8.20 -5.11
N LEU A 81 -6.76 7.23 -5.54
CA LEU A 81 -7.14 5.93 -6.08
C LEU A 81 -7.80 6.03 -7.47
N GLU A 82 -7.63 7.16 -8.18
CA GLU A 82 -8.08 7.28 -9.56
C GLU A 82 -7.04 6.65 -10.50
N ILE A 83 -7.52 5.89 -11.49
CA ILE A 83 -6.65 5.16 -12.41
C ILE A 83 -5.91 6.15 -13.32
N VAL A 84 -4.59 6.12 -13.27
CA VAL A 84 -3.71 6.92 -14.12
C VAL A 84 -3.34 6.17 -15.39
N ALA A 85 -3.05 4.88 -15.27
CA ALA A 85 -2.71 4.03 -16.41
C ALA A 85 -2.94 2.55 -16.07
N GLU A 86 -3.42 1.82 -17.08
CA GLU A 86 -3.46 0.37 -17.06
C GLU A 86 -2.22 -0.19 -17.74
N GLY A 87 -1.51 -1.04 -17.03
CA GLY A 87 -0.31 -1.70 -17.52
C GLY A 87 -0.59 -3.02 -18.21
N PRO A 88 0.46 -3.74 -18.54
CA PRO A 88 0.34 -5.04 -19.15
C PRO A 88 -0.36 -6.04 -18.22
N ASN A 89 -1.06 -7.00 -18.84
CA ASN A 89 -1.60 -8.19 -18.20
C ASN A 89 -1.04 -9.40 -18.98
N LEU A 90 -0.03 -10.06 -18.42
CA LEU A 90 0.85 -10.98 -19.12
C LEU A 90 0.75 -12.39 -18.53
N ALA A 91 0.28 -13.35 -19.35
CA ALA A 91 0.40 -14.75 -19.07
C ALA A 91 1.82 -15.23 -19.46
N ILE A 92 2.47 -15.97 -18.58
CA ILE A 92 3.85 -16.45 -18.72
C ILE A 92 3.81 -17.92 -19.13
N TYR A 93 4.60 -18.28 -20.14
CA TYR A 93 4.64 -19.65 -20.62
C TYR A 93 5.19 -20.61 -19.55
N HIS A 94 4.49 -21.72 -19.38
CA HIS A 94 4.95 -22.90 -18.67
C HIS A 94 4.52 -24.17 -19.42
N ASP A 95 5.38 -25.18 -19.39
CA ASP A 95 5.07 -26.48 -19.93
C ASP A 95 4.07 -27.26 -19.08
N ASP A 96 3.50 -28.31 -19.64
CA ASP A 96 2.52 -29.14 -18.94
C ASP A 96 3.14 -29.87 -17.74
N GLU A 97 4.44 -30.21 -17.78
CA GLU A 97 5.13 -30.84 -16.65
C GLU A 97 5.08 -29.93 -15.42
N ARG A 98 5.30 -28.62 -15.60
CA ARG A 98 5.21 -27.62 -14.54
C ARG A 98 3.77 -27.42 -14.06
N LEU A 99 2.83 -27.32 -14.99
CA LEU A 99 1.42 -27.12 -14.67
C LEU A 99 0.80 -28.31 -13.95
N ASP A 100 1.27 -29.53 -14.24
CA ASP A 100 0.81 -30.77 -13.59
C ASP A 100 1.28 -30.92 -12.14
N GLN A 101 2.28 -30.14 -11.70
CA GLN A 101 2.73 -30.11 -10.31
C GLN A 101 1.82 -29.27 -9.39
N MET A 102 0.95 -28.42 -9.95
CA MET A 102 0.00 -27.66 -9.15
C MET A 102 -0.95 -28.56 -8.37
N ASP A 103 -1.41 -28.08 -7.23
CA ASP A 103 -2.50 -28.75 -6.49
C ASP A 103 -3.85 -28.69 -7.25
N ASP A 104 -4.80 -29.52 -6.82
CA ASP A 104 -6.10 -29.64 -7.45
C ASP A 104 -6.95 -28.35 -7.38
N TRP A 105 -6.74 -27.52 -6.37
CA TRP A 105 -7.48 -26.26 -6.23
C TRP A 105 -7.00 -25.25 -7.26
N ASN A 106 -5.66 -25.05 -7.38
CA ASN A 106 -5.05 -24.17 -8.36
C ASN A 106 -5.38 -24.61 -9.79
N LYS A 107 -5.25 -25.93 -10.10
CA LYS A 107 -5.62 -26.47 -11.41
C LYS A 107 -7.07 -26.14 -11.78
N ARG A 108 -8.01 -26.38 -10.88
CA ARG A 108 -9.44 -26.12 -11.13
C ARG A 108 -9.72 -24.62 -11.29
N THR A 109 -9.12 -23.79 -10.45
CA THR A 109 -9.35 -22.34 -10.46
C THR A 109 -8.80 -21.71 -11.74
N HIS A 110 -7.55 -22.01 -12.09
CA HIS A 110 -6.90 -21.46 -13.28
C HIS A 110 -7.45 -22.04 -14.61
N SER A 111 -7.93 -23.29 -14.60
CA SER A 111 -8.69 -23.83 -15.75
C SER A 111 -10.01 -23.09 -15.96
N ARG A 112 -10.77 -22.86 -14.87
CA ARG A 112 -12.07 -22.19 -14.95
C ARG A 112 -11.98 -20.74 -15.40
N SER A 113 -10.92 -20.03 -15.01
CA SER A 113 -10.66 -18.65 -15.45
C SER A 113 -10.05 -18.57 -16.87
N GLY A 114 -9.73 -19.70 -17.50
CA GLY A 114 -9.06 -19.75 -18.79
C GLY A 114 -7.56 -19.36 -18.75
N LEU A 115 -6.99 -19.20 -17.55
CA LEU A 115 -5.59 -18.82 -17.39
C LEU A 115 -4.64 -19.89 -17.96
N LEU A 116 -4.92 -21.18 -17.71
CA LEU A 116 -4.04 -22.25 -18.20
C LEU A 116 -3.92 -22.28 -19.74
N ASP A 117 -5.00 -21.97 -20.45
CA ASP A 117 -4.98 -21.89 -21.92
C ASP A 117 -4.13 -20.69 -22.39
N ARG A 118 -4.22 -19.56 -21.68
CA ARG A 118 -3.38 -18.38 -21.96
C ARG A 118 -1.89 -18.66 -21.65
N VAL A 119 -1.60 -19.35 -20.56
CA VAL A 119 -0.23 -19.75 -20.18
C VAL A 119 0.38 -20.69 -21.22
N ARG A 120 -0.34 -21.75 -21.65
CA ARG A 120 0.11 -22.68 -22.70
C ARG A 120 0.33 -22.03 -24.05
N SER A 121 -0.52 -21.07 -24.41
CA SER A 121 -0.42 -20.35 -25.69
C SER A 121 0.53 -19.16 -25.68
N SER A 122 1.04 -18.78 -24.49
CA SER A 122 2.00 -17.70 -24.34
C SER A 122 3.38 -18.11 -24.90
N SER A 123 4.15 -17.13 -25.34
CA SER A 123 5.56 -17.26 -25.66
C SER A 123 6.47 -16.47 -24.71
N LEU A 124 5.87 -15.79 -23.71
CA LEU A 124 6.60 -14.91 -22.80
C LEU A 124 7.27 -15.74 -21.71
N SER A 125 8.55 -15.51 -21.53
CA SER A 125 9.27 -15.95 -20.33
C SER A 125 8.99 -15.03 -19.13
N ILE A 126 9.35 -15.46 -17.93
CA ILE A 126 9.32 -14.61 -16.72
C ILE A 126 10.12 -13.32 -16.95
N ARG A 127 11.28 -13.42 -17.62
CA ARG A 127 12.12 -12.25 -17.92
C ARG A 127 11.44 -11.29 -18.87
N ASP A 128 10.78 -11.79 -19.93
CA ASP A 128 10.04 -10.93 -20.86
C ASP A 128 8.89 -10.18 -20.16
N ALA A 129 8.18 -10.84 -19.23
CA ALA A 129 7.11 -10.25 -18.46
C ALA A 129 7.66 -9.19 -17.48
N GLU A 130 8.79 -9.46 -16.83
CA GLU A 130 9.48 -8.48 -15.99
C GLU A 130 9.88 -7.25 -16.78
N ASP A 131 10.56 -7.42 -17.91
CA ASP A 131 11.06 -6.32 -18.74
C ASP A 131 9.92 -5.45 -19.27
N GLN A 132 8.82 -6.04 -19.76
CA GLN A 132 7.66 -5.31 -20.25
C GLN A 132 6.96 -4.53 -19.14
N THR A 133 6.79 -5.13 -17.97
CA THR A 133 6.19 -4.47 -16.81
C THR A 133 7.05 -3.31 -16.33
N LEU A 134 8.36 -3.53 -16.23
CA LEU A 134 9.31 -2.51 -15.79
C LEU A 134 9.41 -1.36 -16.80
N GLU A 135 9.38 -1.64 -18.11
CA GLU A 135 9.37 -0.61 -19.16
C GLU A 135 8.11 0.26 -19.08
N PHE A 136 6.95 -0.34 -18.80
CA PHE A 136 5.71 0.40 -18.58
C PHE A 136 5.84 1.32 -17.35
N LEU A 137 6.31 0.82 -16.21
CA LEU A 137 6.39 1.56 -14.96
C LEU A 137 7.40 2.72 -15.03
N LYS A 138 8.53 2.56 -15.72
CA LYS A 138 9.55 3.61 -15.90
C LYS A 138 9.02 4.86 -16.61
N LYS A 139 7.92 4.76 -17.33
CA LYS A 139 7.25 5.92 -17.98
C LYS A 139 6.42 6.74 -17.01
N LEU A 140 6.07 6.19 -15.84
CA LEU A 140 5.10 6.73 -14.88
C LEU A 140 5.69 7.05 -13.52
N THR A 141 6.75 6.35 -13.12
CA THR A 141 7.37 6.45 -11.80
C THR A 141 8.88 6.31 -11.88
N ASN A 142 9.59 6.98 -10.96
CA ASN A 142 11.01 6.76 -10.78
C ASN A 142 11.26 5.54 -9.87
N LYS A 143 12.47 4.98 -9.95
CA LYS A 143 12.92 3.89 -9.09
C LYS A 143 12.83 4.30 -7.61
N LYS A 144 12.29 3.42 -6.77
CA LYS A 144 12.10 3.60 -5.31
C LYS A 144 11.12 4.72 -4.92
N GLU A 145 10.33 5.23 -5.84
CA GLU A 145 9.39 6.32 -5.58
C GLU A 145 8.04 5.81 -5.07
N ALA A 146 7.42 4.89 -5.77
CA ALA A 146 6.08 4.41 -5.47
C ALA A 146 6.07 3.09 -4.69
N PRO A 147 5.14 2.91 -3.74
CA PRO A 147 4.97 1.64 -3.03
C PRO A 147 4.33 0.59 -3.93
N LEU A 148 4.59 -0.67 -3.63
CA LEU A 148 3.86 -1.82 -4.16
C LEU A 148 2.56 -1.98 -3.39
N CYS A 149 1.42 -2.08 -4.10
CA CYS A 149 0.07 -2.09 -3.53
C CYS A 149 -0.71 -3.34 -3.97
N GLY A 150 -1.56 -3.86 -3.08
CA GLY A 150 -2.46 -4.99 -3.35
C GLY A 150 -3.01 -5.63 -2.09
N ASN A 151 -3.79 -6.69 -2.24
CA ASN A 151 -4.23 -7.52 -1.12
C ASN A 151 -3.19 -8.60 -0.82
N SER A 152 -2.74 -8.68 0.45
CA SER A 152 -1.67 -9.61 0.88
C SER A 152 -0.39 -9.49 0.04
N ILE A 153 -0.14 -8.31 -0.46
CA ILE A 153 0.89 -7.99 -1.47
C ILE A 153 2.31 -8.37 -1.02
N CYS A 154 2.52 -8.60 0.26
CA CYS A 154 3.79 -9.12 0.77
C CYS A 154 4.11 -10.51 0.22
N GLN A 155 3.09 -11.32 -0.11
CA GLN A 155 3.28 -12.65 -0.72
C GLN A 155 3.75 -12.50 -2.17
N ASP A 156 3.07 -11.69 -2.97
CA ASP A 156 3.47 -11.37 -4.35
C ASP A 156 4.89 -10.82 -4.40
N ARG A 157 5.22 -9.89 -3.50
CA ARG A 157 6.56 -9.30 -3.40
C ARG A 157 7.66 -10.34 -3.19
N ARG A 158 7.38 -11.43 -2.47
CA ARG A 158 8.36 -12.54 -2.28
C ARG A 158 8.61 -13.30 -3.58
N PHE A 159 7.58 -13.48 -4.42
CA PHE A 159 7.73 -14.05 -5.76
C PHE A 159 8.50 -13.11 -6.67
N LEU A 160 8.16 -11.82 -6.68
CA LEU A 160 8.90 -10.81 -7.45
C LEU A 160 10.36 -10.76 -7.06
N ALA A 161 10.69 -10.74 -5.77
CA ALA A 161 12.08 -10.71 -5.30
C ALA A 161 12.92 -11.88 -5.79
N ARG A 162 12.31 -13.05 -6.01
CA ARG A 162 13.01 -14.23 -6.51
C ARG A 162 13.02 -14.33 -8.03
N LEU A 163 11.91 -14.01 -8.68
CA LEU A 163 11.69 -14.31 -10.09
C LEU A 163 11.78 -13.08 -11.00
N MET A 164 11.54 -11.88 -10.46
CA MET A 164 11.55 -10.59 -11.15
C MET A 164 12.29 -9.53 -10.32
N PRO A 165 13.60 -9.74 -10.03
CA PRO A 165 14.34 -8.89 -9.08
C PRO A 165 14.54 -7.44 -9.56
N ASP A 166 14.61 -7.20 -10.87
CA ASP A 166 14.75 -5.85 -11.42
C ASP A 166 13.45 -5.06 -11.28
N LEU A 167 12.31 -5.74 -11.41
CA LEU A 167 10.99 -5.17 -11.15
C LEU A 167 10.80 -4.91 -9.66
N GLU A 168 11.14 -5.87 -8.79
CA GLU A 168 11.04 -5.69 -7.33
C GLU A 168 11.88 -4.50 -6.87
N ASP A 169 13.09 -4.34 -7.42
CA ASP A 169 13.99 -3.24 -7.09
C ASP A 169 13.50 -1.87 -7.61
N HIS A 170 12.45 -1.81 -8.42
CA HIS A 170 11.82 -0.55 -8.84
C HIS A 170 10.94 0.05 -7.74
N PHE A 171 10.28 -0.78 -6.93
CA PHE A 171 9.34 -0.31 -5.90
C PHE A 171 10.05 0.29 -4.69
N GLN A 172 9.34 1.19 -4.00
CA GLN A 172 9.72 1.60 -2.65
C GLN A 172 9.73 0.36 -1.72
N TYR A 173 10.55 0.38 -0.67
CA TYR A 173 10.64 -0.75 0.27
C TYR A 173 9.34 -0.99 1.07
N ARG A 174 8.45 0.00 1.16
CA ARG A 174 7.16 -0.09 1.86
C ARG A 174 6.09 -0.64 0.92
N ASN A 175 5.16 -1.39 1.50
CA ASN A 175 3.95 -1.85 0.82
C ASN A 175 2.73 -1.07 1.29
N LEU A 176 1.74 -0.94 0.41
CA LEU A 176 0.38 -0.61 0.78
C LEU A 176 -0.45 -1.89 0.70
N ASP A 177 -0.54 -2.61 1.83
CA ASP A 177 -1.26 -3.88 1.91
C ASP A 177 -2.70 -3.65 2.40
N VAL A 178 -3.66 -3.80 1.50
CA VAL A 178 -5.09 -3.60 1.77
C VAL A 178 -5.61 -4.63 2.77
N THR A 179 -5.04 -5.84 2.79
CA THR A 179 -5.41 -6.89 3.75
C THR A 179 -5.16 -6.46 5.20
N SER A 180 -4.14 -5.65 5.47
CA SER A 180 -3.90 -5.10 6.81
C SER A 180 -5.04 -4.20 7.28
N ILE A 181 -5.56 -3.35 6.39
CA ILE A 181 -6.71 -2.49 6.67
C ILE A 181 -7.97 -3.33 6.84
N LYS A 182 -8.17 -4.32 5.98
CA LYS A 182 -9.28 -5.28 6.06
C LYS A 182 -9.33 -5.99 7.42
N ILE A 183 -8.21 -6.56 7.86
CA ILE A 183 -8.11 -7.24 9.16
C ILE A 183 -8.45 -6.28 10.28
N THR A 184 -7.94 -5.04 10.23
CA THR A 184 -8.23 -4.00 11.21
C THR A 184 -9.72 -3.65 11.23
N ALA A 185 -10.35 -3.50 10.07
CA ALA A 185 -11.79 -3.27 9.95
C ALA A 185 -12.62 -4.47 10.45
N GLN A 186 -12.19 -5.70 10.20
CA GLN A 186 -12.85 -6.90 10.73
C GLN A 186 -12.86 -6.94 12.25
N LEU A 187 -11.78 -6.48 12.89
CA LEU A 187 -11.66 -6.46 14.36
C LEU A 187 -12.44 -5.32 15.00
N TRP A 188 -12.43 -4.12 14.40
CA TRP A 188 -12.93 -2.90 15.05
C TRP A 188 -14.24 -2.37 14.48
N ALA A 189 -14.56 -2.71 13.24
CA ALA A 189 -15.79 -2.29 12.54
C ALA A 189 -16.31 -3.40 11.62
N PRO A 190 -16.70 -4.59 12.16
CA PRO A 190 -17.02 -5.78 11.36
C PRO A 190 -18.16 -5.56 10.38
N ASP A 191 -19.12 -4.66 10.67
CA ASP A 191 -20.22 -4.35 9.75
C ASP A 191 -19.70 -3.64 8.49
N ILE A 192 -18.73 -2.75 8.62
CA ILE A 192 -18.10 -2.07 7.48
C ILE A 192 -17.34 -3.11 6.64
N SER A 193 -16.59 -4.01 7.28
CA SER A 193 -15.87 -5.05 6.53
C SER A 193 -16.81 -5.99 5.77
N ARG A 194 -17.95 -6.37 6.34
CA ARG A 194 -18.95 -7.22 5.69
C ARG A 194 -19.73 -6.55 4.56
N SER A 195 -19.81 -5.22 4.57
CA SER A 195 -20.54 -4.48 3.53
C SER A 195 -19.80 -4.38 2.19
N PHE A 196 -18.51 -4.70 2.15
CA PHE A 196 -17.75 -4.81 0.90
C PHE A 196 -17.87 -6.22 0.33
N VAL A 197 -18.34 -6.33 -0.91
CA VAL A 197 -18.46 -7.59 -1.65
C VAL A 197 -17.52 -7.54 -2.85
N LYS A 198 -16.59 -8.48 -2.92
CA LYS A 198 -15.69 -8.66 -4.07
C LYS A 198 -16.44 -9.32 -5.24
N ASN A 199 -16.06 -8.91 -6.45
CA ASN A 199 -16.52 -9.53 -7.70
C ASN A 199 -15.49 -10.50 -8.28
N SER A 200 -14.52 -10.97 -7.50
CA SER A 200 -13.31 -11.64 -7.99
C SER A 200 -13.63 -12.85 -8.89
N ASN A 201 -13.07 -12.81 -10.10
CA ASN A 201 -13.10 -13.88 -11.09
C ASN A 201 -11.80 -14.71 -11.08
N HIS A 202 -10.89 -14.48 -10.12
CA HIS A 202 -9.53 -15.03 -10.09
C HIS A 202 -8.78 -14.78 -11.40
N LEU A 203 -8.77 -13.53 -11.81
CA LEU A 203 -7.95 -12.98 -12.89
C LEU A 203 -7.17 -11.81 -12.28
N ALA A 204 -5.87 -11.81 -12.44
CA ALA A 204 -4.98 -10.86 -11.76
C ALA A 204 -5.41 -9.39 -11.95
N ARG A 205 -5.88 -9.00 -13.13
CA ARG A 205 -6.38 -7.64 -13.37
C ARG A 205 -7.65 -7.32 -12.58
N ASP A 206 -8.61 -8.24 -12.53
CA ASP A 206 -9.87 -8.04 -11.80
C ASP A 206 -9.62 -7.95 -10.30
N ASP A 207 -8.69 -8.76 -9.78
CA ASP A 207 -8.30 -8.75 -8.37
C ASP A 207 -7.56 -7.45 -7.98
N ILE A 208 -6.84 -6.80 -8.92
CA ILE A 208 -6.32 -5.44 -8.72
C ILE A 208 -7.46 -4.43 -8.54
N TYR A 209 -8.47 -4.44 -9.42
CA TYR A 209 -9.60 -3.51 -9.30
C TYR A 209 -10.36 -3.74 -7.99
N ASP A 210 -10.61 -4.98 -7.62
CA ASP A 210 -11.22 -5.33 -6.35
C ASP A 210 -10.40 -4.78 -5.16
N SER A 211 -9.06 -4.85 -5.23
CA SER A 211 -8.17 -4.29 -4.20
C SER A 211 -8.25 -2.77 -4.11
N ILE A 212 -8.31 -2.07 -5.24
CA ILE A 212 -8.48 -0.60 -5.31
C ILE A 212 -9.84 -0.21 -4.73
N TYR A 213 -10.92 -0.90 -5.13
CA TYR A 213 -12.27 -0.61 -4.64
C TYR A 213 -12.43 -0.95 -3.14
N GLU A 214 -11.79 -2.02 -2.67
CA GLU A 214 -11.76 -2.39 -1.26
C GLU A 214 -11.06 -1.30 -0.43
N LEU A 215 -9.91 -0.80 -0.88
CA LEU A 215 -9.23 0.31 -0.20
C LEU A 215 -10.06 1.60 -0.22
N ARG A 216 -10.72 1.92 -1.36
CA ARG A 216 -11.62 3.07 -1.49
C ARG A 216 -12.81 2.95 -0.52
N HIS A 217 -13.38 1.73 -0.38
CA HIS A 217 -14.44 1.45 0.57
C HIS A 217 -13.99 1.73 2.02
N TYR A 218 -12.81 1.21 2.42
CA TYR A 218 -12.29 1.47 3.77
C TYR A 218 -11.92 2.94 3.99
N ARG A 219 -11.40 3.63 3.01
CA ARG A 219 -11.14 5.06 3.09
C ARG A 219 -12.40 5.85 3.39
N ASN A 220 -13.52 5.50 2.77
CA ASN A 220 -14.76 6.24 2.89
C ASN A 220 -15.58 5.90 4.14
N HIS A 221 -15.47 4.68 4.66
CA HIS A 221 -16.36 4.19 5.70
C HIS A 221 -15.66 3.84 7.02
N PHE A 222 -14.36 3.50 6.98
CA PHE A 222 -13.61 3.05 8.14
C PHE A 222 -12.57 4.07 8.63
N LEU A 223 -11.82 4.67 7.71
CA LEU A 223 -10.80 5.66 8.04
C LEU A 223 -11.45 7.05 8.14
N LYS A 224 -11.53 7.61 9.35
CA LYS A 224 -11.95 9.03 9.51
C LYS A 224 -10.79 9.92 9.11
N ILE A 225 -10.89 10.51 7.92
CA ILE A 225 -9.95 11.53 7.45
C ILE A 225 -10.68 12.87 7.61
N GLU A 226 -10.35 13.62 8.68
CA GLU A 226 -10.75 15.01 8.81
C GLU A 226 -9.73 15.82 8.01
N LEU A 227 -10.19 16.38 6.88
CA LEU A 227 -9.39 17.32 6.10
C LEU A 227 -9.72 18.71 6.67
N ASP A 228 -8.74 19.30 7.39
CA ASP A 228 -8.79 20.70 7.86
C ASP A 228 -8.69 21.69 6.68
#